data_cfb55eff0346b5dd54b2f7d94caacad2
#
_entry.id   cfb55eff0346b5dd54b2f7d94caacad2
#
_cell.length_a   1.000
_cell.length_b   1.000
_cell.length_c   1.000
_cell.angle_alpha   90.00
_cell.angle_beta   90.00
_cell.angle_gamma   90.00
#
_symmetry.space_group_name_H-M   'P 1'
#
loop_
_entity.id
_entity.type
_entity.pdbx_description
1 polymer ?
#
loop_
_entity_poly.entity_id
_entity_poly.type
_entity_poly.pdbx_seq_one_letter_code
_entity_poly.pdbx_strand_id
1 'polypeptide(L)'
;MVNRRDFLKSASLLSMGALAACNSKETAAAPAAEVNNPDKNFGIQIYSLGNELYAGNLADNFKRLKNMGFKYMELAGYDVNTNKVGGVDFSEFKKMANDAGLAIPSSHVNAPALFSGVAGRESRDGSDGQFNRSMIDKVAESFKKVAEDHAKQGIEYVIHPMLAYLKNEDDVKGFAEMLNKSGEVFKAAGIKFGFHNHNMEFARMVKGVDGFRLPTVLTPLTPADGPMIMDLLMDNTDPANVCFEMDIYWTVMGQQDPVVWLKNRANRIEMLHVKDFVVLGASGAMNFKNIFEQFYANGKKYLFAEIEDIDSGKQFARMEDSMKFITSQTYVK
;
A
#
# COMPACT_ATOMS: atom_id res chain seq x y z
N MET A 1 -9.16 -5.41 47.59
CA MET A 1 -8.18 -5.34 46.49
C MET A 1 -7.58 -6.73 46.30
N VAL A 2 -7.91 -7.41 45.25
CA VAL A 2 -7.37 -8.75 44.93
C VAL A 2 -5.95 -8.58 44.47
N ASN A 3 -5.01 -9.28 45.11
CA ASN A 3 -3.59 -9.17 44.83
C ASN A 3 -3.25 -9.89 43.50
N ARG A 4 -2.38 -9.32 42.69
CA ARG A 4 -1.94 -9.86 41.37
C ARG A 4 -1.47 -11.33 41.45
N ARG A 5 -0.94 -11.74 42.57
CA ARG A 5 -0.49 -13.15 42.82
C ARG A 5 -1.69 -14.10 42.95
N ASP A 6 -2.82 -13.67 43.49
CA ASP A 6 -4.00 -14.52 43.69
C ASP A 6 -4.78 -14.70 42.39
N PHE A 7 -4.75 -13.70 41.49
CA PHE A 7 -5.31 -13.78 40.13
C PHE A 7 -4.56 -14.83 39.29
N LEU A 8 -3.24 -14.88 39.34
CA LEU A 8 -2.44 -15.84 38.57
C LEU A 8 -2.57 -17.29 39.09
N LYS A 9 -2.85 -17.48 40.39
CA LYS A 9 -3.12 -18.80 40.96
C LYS A 9 -4.50 -19.34 40.60
N SER A 10 -5.48 -18.49 40.40
CA SER A 10 -6.83 -18.88 39.98
C SER A 10 -6.89 -19.28 38.50
N ALA A 11 -6.03 -18.71 37.65
CA ALA A 11 -5.96 -19.04 36.21
C ALA A 11 -5.29 -20.40 35.95
N SER A 12 -4.41 -20.89 36.85
CA SER A 12 -3.71 -22.15 36.65
C SER A 12 -4.48 -23.40 37.14
N LEU A 13 -5.59 -23.24 37.85
CA LEU A 13 -6.44 -24.32 38.32
C LEU A 13 -7.62 -24.69 37.41
N LEU A 14 -7.87 -23.92 36.37
CA LEU A 14 -8.94 -24.18 35.39
C LEU A 14 -8.49 -24.93 34.13
N SER A 15 -7.17 -25.25 34.01
CA SER A 15 -6.62 -25.92 32.84
C SER A 15 -6.36 -27.42 32.99
N MET A 16 -6.72 -28.06 34.11
CA MET A 16 -6.51 -29.49 34.34
C MET A 16 -7.80 -30.34 34.47
N GLY A 17 -8.95 -29.85 34.05
CA GLY A 17 -10.23 -30.54 34.32
C GLY A 17 -11.07 -30.90 33.08
N ALA A 18 -10.53 -31.04 31.90
CA ALA A 18 -11.33 -31.39 30.73
C ALA A 18 -10.57 -32.25 29.68
N LEU A 19 -10.00 -33.36 30.13
CA LEU A 19 -9.49 -34.40 29.23
C LEU A 19 -10.09 -35.75 29.65
N ALA A 20 -11.39 -35.92 29.51
CA ALA A 20 -12.05 -37.22 29.49
C ALA A 20 -13.32 -37.17 28.65
N ALA A 21 -13.32 -37.98 27.61
CA ALA A 21 -14.48 -38.50 26.87
C ALA A 21 -15.29 -37.51 25.99
N CYS A 22 -14.86 -37.36 24.75
CA CYS A 22 -15.78 -37.38 23.64
C CYS A 22 -15.18 -38.19 22.48
N ASN A 23 -15.44 -39.45 22.49
CA ASN A 23 -15.31 -40.32 21.31
C ASN A 23 -16.57 -40.05 20.47
N SER A 24 -16.60 -38.99 19.71
CA SER A 24 -17.62 -38.72 18.68
C SER A 24 -16.97 -38.94 17.32
N LYS A 25 -17.53 -39.91 16.60
CA LYS A 25 -17.21 -40.20 15.21
C LYS A 25 -16.98 -38.89 14.43
N GLU A 26 -15.78 -38.74 13.89
CA GLU A 26 -15.55 -37.79 12.80
C GLU A 26 -16.52 -38.09 11.66
N THR A 27 -17.62 -37.38 11.61
CA THR A 27 -18.29 -37.14 10.35
C THR A 27 -17.35 -36.23 9.56
N ALA A 28 -16.67 -36.81 8.59
CA ALA A 28 -15.91 -36.05 7.61
C ALA A 28 -16.85 -34.94 7.10
N ALA A 29 -16.51 -33.68 7.43
CA ALA A 29 -17.14 -32.54 6.82
C ALA A 29 -16.90 -32.71 5.30
N ALA A 30 -18.00 -32.72 4.53
CA ALA A 30 -17.90 -32.69 3.07
C ALA A 30 -16.94 -31.51 2.73
N PRO A 31 -16.01 -31.69 1.78
CA PRO A 31 -15.14 -30.58 1.36
C PRO A 31 -16.08 -29.44 0.96
N ALA A 32 -15.88 -28.29 1.60
CA ALA A 32 -16.55 -27.07 1.17
C ALA A 32 -16.32 -26.96 -0.33
N ALA A 33 -17.41 -26.90 -1.11
CA ALA A 33 -17.31 -26.73 -2.55
C ALA A 33 -16.40 -25.53 -2.77
N GLU A 34 -15.27 -25.72 -3.46
CA GLU A 34 -14.42 -24.64 -3.93
C GLU A 34 -15.32 -23.73 -4.76
N VAL A 35 -15.68 -22.58 -4.20
CA VAL A 35 -16.31 -21.52 -4.95
C VAL A 35 -15.19 -20.93 -5.80
N ASN A 36 -14.88 -21.62 -6.89
CA ASN A 36 -14.00 -21.13 -7.91
C ASN A 36 -14.73 -19.95 -8.58
N ASN A 37 -14.53 -18.74 -8.06
CA ASN A 37 -14.90 -17.53 -8.76
C ASN A 37 -13.59 -16.86 -9.25
N PRO A 38 -13.05 -17.30 -10.41
CA PRO A 38 -11.74 -16.89 -10.90
C PRO A 38 -11.73 -15.45 -11.44
N ASP A 39 -12.88 -14.78 -11.51
CA ASP A 39 -13.05 -13.49 -12.18
C ASP A 39 -13.04 -12.26 -11.25
N LYS A 40 -12.30 -12.33 -10.15
CA LYS A 40 -12.12 -11.15 -9.29
C LYS A 40 -11.32 -10.06 -10.01
N ASN A 41 -11.79 -8.80 -9.92
CA ASN A 41 -11.06 -7.66 -10.44
C ASN A 41 -9.96 -7.21 -9.47
N PHE A 42 -8.86 -7.92 -9.45
CA PHE A 42 -7.78 -7.74 -8.49
C PHE A 42 -6.41 -7.64 -9.16
N GLY A 43 -5.56 -6.77 -8.67
CA GLY A 43 -4.20 -6.56 -9.13
C GLY A 43 -3.15 -6.90 -8.08
N ILE A 44 -1.90 -6.77 -8.47
CA ILE A 44 -0.73 -6.95 -7.61
C ILE A 44 0.22 -5.76 -7.73
N GLN A 45 0.73 -5.25 -6.59
CA GLN A 45 1.93 -4.42 -6.58
C GLN A 45 3.15 -5.34 -6.69
N ILE A 46 3.92 -5.22 -7.79
CA ILE A 46 5.03 -6.15 -8.09
C ILE A 46 6.23 -6.01 -7.16
N TYR A 47 6.33 -4.92 -6.38
CA TYR A 47 7.31 -4.78 -5.31
C TYR A 47 7.28 -5.99 -4.35
N SER A 48 6.11 -6.52 -4.09
CA SER A 48 5.86 -7.68 -3.22
C SER A 48 6.63 -8.94 -3.62
N LEU A 49 7.02 -9.05 -4.88
CA LEU A 49 7.70 -10.24 -5.40
C LEU A 49 9.23 -10.12 -5.33
N GLY A 50 9.76 -8.92 -5.10
CA GLY A 50 11.18 -8.68 -4.99
C GLY A 50 11.98 -9.34 -6.12
N ASN A 51 13.07 -9.99 -5.75
CA ASN A 51 13.93 -10.69 -6.70
C ASN A 51 13.29 -11.95 -7.32
N GLU A 52 12.28 -12.56 -6.67
CA GLU A 52 11.60 -13.73 -7.24
C GLU A 52 10.90 -13.41 -8.57
N LEU A 53 10.40 -12.17 -8.76
CA LEU A 53 9.78 -11.77 -10.01
C LEU A 53 10.74 -11.91 -11.20
N TYR A 54 12.01 -11.61 -10.99
CA TYR A 54 13.05 -11.61 -12.02
C TYR A 54 13.88 -12.90 -12.06
N ALA A 55 13.57 -13.85 -11.18
CA ALA A 55 14.22 -15.16 -11.19
C ALA A 55 13.71 -16.02 -12.35
N GLY A 56 14.62 -16.53 -13.18
CA GLY A 56 14.27 -17.34 -14.33
C GLY A 56 13.67 -16.54 -15.49
N ASN A 57 12.54 -17.00 -16.04
CA ASN A 57 11.89 -16.35 -17.19
C ASN A 57 10.78 -15.43 -16.73
N LEU A 58 10.92 -14.13 -16.98
CA LEU A 58 9.96 -13.11 -16.56
C LEU A 58 8.56 -13.31 -17.17
N ALA A 59 8.49 -13.71 -18.46
CA ALA A 59 7.20 -13.94 -19.11
C ALA A 59 6.44 -15.14 -18.48
N ASP A 60 7.16 -16.15 -18.01
CA ASP A 60 6.55 -17.29 -17.32
C ASP A 60 6.08 -16.89 -15.90
N ASN A 61 6.82 -15.99 -15.22
CA ASN A 61 6.39 -15.42 -13.96
C ASN A 61 5.11 -14.57 -14.13
N PHE A 62 4.96 -13.82 -15.22
CA PHE A 62 3.71 -13.11 -15.53
C PHE A 62 2.54 -14.07 -15.78
N LYS A 63 2.76 -15.16 -16.53
CA LYS A 63 1.74 -16.21 -16.69
C LYS A 63 1.35 -16.83 -15.35
N ARG A 64 2.34 -17.03 -14.44
CA ARG A 64 2.07 -17.53 -13.09
C ARG A 64 1.16 -16.58 -12.32
N LEU A 65 1.40 -15.27 -12.36
CA LEU A 65 0.52 -14.26 -11.75
C LEU A 65 -0.87 -14.29 -12.36
N LYS A 66 -0.97 -14.38 -13.69
CA LYS A 66 -2.26 -14.52 -14.36
C LYS A 66 -3.03 -15.75 -13.91
N ASN A 67 -2.35 -16.88 -13.78
CA ASN A 67 -2.94 -18.14 -13.32
C ASN A 67 -3.40 -18.10 -11.86
N MET A 68 -2.79 -17.23 -11.01
CA MET A 68 -3.28 -16.95 -9.66
C MET A 68 -4.59 -16.15 -9.66
N GLY A 69 -4.97 -15.54 -10.77
CA GLY A 69 -6.21 -14.77 -10.92
C GLY A 69 -6.03 -13.27 -11.02
N PHE A 70 -4.79 -12.76 -10.98
CA PHE A 70 -4.56 -11.32 -11.17
C PHE A 70 -4.96 -10.85 -12.56
N LYS A 71 -5.55 -9.65 -12.63
CA LYS A 71 -5.97 -9.01 -13.88
C LYS A 71 -5.01 -7.90 -14.31
N TYR A 72 -4.35 -7.28 -13.36
CA TYR A 72 -3.43 -6.15 -13.61
C TYR A 72 -2.31 -6.10 -12.58
N MET A 73 -1.30 -5.31 -12.90
CA MET A 73 -0.15 -5.07 -12.03
C MET A 73 0.06 -3.58 -11.84
N GLU A 74 0.55 -3.21 -10.69
CA GLU A 74 1.17 -1.92 -10.46
C GLU A 74 2.68 -2.09 -10.45
N LEU A 75 3.37 -1.21 -11.18
CA LEU A 75 4.82 -1.27 -11.33
C LEU A 75 5.55 -0.76 -10.09
N ALA A 76 6.72 -1.33 -9.85
CA ALA A 76 7.76 -0.79 -9.00
C ALA A 76 9.12 -0.97 -9.70
N GLY A 77 10.09 -0.12 -9.35
CA GLY A 77 11.45 -0.26 -9.88
C GLY A 77 11.65 0.29 -11.30
N TYR A 78 10.81 1.27 -11.71
CA TYR A 78 11.09 2.04 -12.93
C TYR A 78 12.31 2.95 -12.72
N ASP A 79 13.26 2.87 -13.66
CA ASP A 79 14.46 3.72 -13.71
C ASP A 79 14.33 4.75 -14.84
N VAL A 80 14.22 6.02 -14.47
CA VAL A 80 14.07 7.14 -15.39
C VAL A 80 15.28 7.36 -16.30
N ASN A 81 16.49 6.98 -15.84
CA ASN A 81 17.71 7.19 -16.60
C ASN A 81 17.86 6.20 -17.75
N THR A 82 17.38 4.99 -17.58
CA THR A 82 17.51 3.89 -18.55
C THR A 82 16.20 3.54 -19.25
N ASN A 83 15.06 4.10 -18.80
CA ASN A 83 13.72 3.74 -19.24
C ASN A 83 13.45 2.22 -19.14
N LYS A 84 13.80 1.65 -17.99
CA LYS A 84 13.66 0.22 -17.70
C LYS A 84 12.83 -0.02 -16.43
N VAL A 85 12.21 -1.19 -16.38
CA VAL A 85 11.55 -1.73 -15.19
C VAL A 85 12.26 -3.03 -14.81
N GLY A 86 12.87 -3.07 -13.62
CA GLY A 86 13.64 -4.24 -13.19
C GLY A 86 14.75 -4.65 -14.16
N GLY A 87 15.36 -3.69 -14.87
CA GLY A 87 16.41 -3.94 -15.85
C GLY A 87 15.95 -4.29 -17.27
N VAL A 88 14.64 -4.50 -17.49
CA VAL A 88 14.02 -4.76 -18.78
C VAL A 88 13.51 -3.45 -19.39
N ASP A 89 13.65 -3.27 -20.71
CA ASP A 89 13.06 -2.11 -21.42
C ASP A 89 11.58 -1.99 -21.11
N PHE A 90 11.09 -0.76 -20.86
CA PHE A 90 9.73 -0.56 -20.38
C PHE A 90 8.66 -1.04 -21.39
N SER A 91 8.90 -0.82 -22.67
CA SER A 91 7.98 -1.28 -23.71
C SER A 91 7.96 -2.81 -23.83
N GLU A 92 9.11 -3.45 -23.68
CA GLU A 92 9.22 -4.90 -23.68
C GLU A 92 8.57 -5.51 -22.42
N PHE A 93 8.83 -4.95 -21.24
CA PHE A 93 8.19 -5.36 -20.00
C PHE A 93 6.67 -5.31 -20.12
N LYS A 94 6.12 -4.18 -20.61
CA LYS A 94 4.69 -4.02 -20.82
C LYS A 94 4.14 -5.01 -21.86
N LYS A 95 4.87 -5.23 -22.95
CA LYS A 95 4.46 -6.21 -23.95
C LYS A 95 4.36 -7.61 -23.35
N MET A 96 5.37 -8.06 -22.59
CA MET A 96 5.33 -9.37 -21.92
C MET A 96 4.17 -9.50 -20.94
N ALA A 97 3.86 -8.44 -20.17
CA ALA A 97 2.71 -8.41 -19.28
C ALA A 97 1.39 -8.56 -20.04
N ASN A 98 1.21 -7.79 -21.13
CA ASN A 98 0.03 -7.85 -21.98
C ASN A 98 -0.13 -9.22 -22.65
N ASP A 99 0.95 -9.81 -23.14
CA ASP A 99 0.96 -11.15 -23.75
C ASP A 99 0.53 -12.22 -22.73
N ALA A 100 0.82 -12.01 -21.44
CA ALA A 100 0.35 -12.85 -20.35
C ALA A 100 -1.10 -12.53 -19.90
N GLY A 101 -1.74 -11.48 -20.46
CA GLY A 101 -3.09 -11.05 -20.11
C GLY A 101 -3.16 -10.21 -18.84
N LEU A 102 -2.09 -9.52 -18.47
CA LEU A 102 -2.00 -8.61 -17.33
C LEU A 102 -1.92 -7.16 -17.82
N ALA A 103 -2.89 -6.31 -17.43
CA ALA A 103 -2.81 -4.87 -17.67
C ALA A 103 -1.85 -4.19 -16.69
N ILE A 104 -1.37 -3.00 -17.05
CA ILE A 104 -0.55 -2.17 -16.16
C ILE A 104 -1.18 -0.77 -16.08
N PRO A 105 -2.14 -0.55 -15.19
CA PRO A 105 -2.78 0.76 -15.05
C PRO A 105 -1.98 1.76 -14.21
N SER A 106 -1.11 1.30 -13.31
CA SER A 106 -0.43 2.13 -12.33
C SER A 106 1.04 1.80 -12.16
N SER A 107 1.81 2.79 -11.68
CA SER A 107 3.25 2.67 -11.42
C SER A 107 3.66 3.48 -10.20
N HIS A 108 4.33 2.84 -9.23
CA HIS A 108 5.03 3.53 -8.16
C HIS A 108 6.33 4.13 -8.66
N VAL A 109 6.47 5.45 -8.54
CA VAL A 109 7.69 6.16 -8.93
C VAL A 109 8.07 7.16 -7.84
N ASN A 110 9.24 6.97 -7.24
CA ASN A 110 9.82 7.97 -6.36
C ASN A 110 10.23 9.21 -7.16
N ALA A 111 10.05 10.39 -6.57
CA ALA A 111 10.50 11.64 -7.17
C ALA A 111 12.02 11.60 -7.44
N PRO A 112 12.48 11.61 -8.70
CA PRO A 112 13.89 11.38 -8.99
C PRO A 112 14.84 12.39 -8.33
N ALA A 113 14.41 13.64 -8.20
CA ALA A 113 15.23 14.69 -7.61
C ALA A 113 15.14 14.75 -6.07
N LEU A 114 14.07 14.22 -5.46
CA LEU A 114 13.86 14.32 -4.01
C LEU A 114 14.85 13.44 -3.23
N PHE A 115 15.22 12.30 -3.83
CA PHE A 115 16.12 11.32 -3.24
C PHE A 115 17.48 11.24 -3.94
N SER A 116 17.77 12.17 -4.88
CA SER A 116 19.06 12.22 -5.55
C SER A 116 20.13 12.67 -4.57
N GLY A 117 21.09 11.80 -4.26
CA GLY A 117 22.17 12.04 -3.31
C GLY A 117 22.04 11.30 -1.98
N VAL A 118 20.93 10.64 -1.74
CA VAL A 118 20.74 9.72 -0.60
C VAL A 118 21.27 8.35 -1.00
N ALA A 119 22.49 8.04 -0.62
CA ALA A 119 23.06 6.70 -0.79
C ALA A 119 22.50 5.79 0.32
N GLY A 120 21.56 4.93 -0.05
CA GLY A 120 21.08 3.86 0.80
C GLY A 120 20.12 4.28 1.93
N ARG A 121 19.41 3.31 2.48
CA ARG A 121 18.51 3.42 3.65
C ARG A 121 19.26 3.71 4.97
N GLU A 122 20.51 4.16 4.95
CA GLU A 122 21.39 4.14 6.12
C GLU A 122 21.41 5.41 6.96
N SER A 123 20.89 6.54 6.46
CA SER A 123 20.85 7.75 7.29
C SER A 123 19.61 7.77 8.19
N ARG A 124 19.73 7.12 9.32
CA ARG A 124 18.72 7.15 10.40
C ARG A 124 18.83 8.43 11.28
N ASP A 125 19.75 9.32 11.00
CA ASP A 125 20.02 10.49 11.84
C ASP A 125 19.24 11.75 11.46
N GLY A 126 18.34 11.65 10.46
CA GLY A 126 17.44 12.76 10.09
C GLY A 126 18.09 13.91 9.31
N SER A 127 19.35 13.80 8.91
CA SER A 127 20.02 14.82 8.09
C SER A 127 19.75 14.65 6.60
N ASP A 128 19.55 13.39 6.15
CA ASP A 128 19.32 13.03 4.76
C ASP A 128 17.85 12.63 4.55
N GLY A 129 17.17 13.30 3.64
CA GLY A 129 15.75 13.07 3.34
C GLY A 129 14.81 14.13 3.92
N GLN A 130 15.35 15.17 4.59
CA GLN A 130 14.52 16.28 5.03
C GLN A 130 13.95 17.03 3.83
N PHE A 131 12.65 17.34 3.89
CA PHE A 131 11.99 18.15 2.89
C PHE A 131 12.62 19.54 2.80
N ASN A 132 12.89 19.99 1.58
CA ASN A 132 13.43 21.30 1.31
C ASN A 132 12.58 21.99 0.23
N ARG A 133 11.93 23.10 0.58
CA ARG A 133 11.07 23.87 -0.34
C ARG A 133 11.80 24.33 -1.62
N SER A 134 13.11 24.56 -1.57
CA SER A 134 13.87 24.92 -2.78
C SER A 134 13.94 23.81 -3.83
N MET A 135 13.54 22.58 -3.46
CA MET A 135 13.51 21.42 -4.38
C MET A 135 12.19 21.27 -5.13
N ILE A 136 11.13 21.99 -4.75
CA ILE A 136 9.77 21.81 -5.31
C ILE A 136 9.78 21.83 -6.84
N ASP A 137 10.30 22.90 -7.44
CA ASP A 137 10.33 23.05 -8.89
C ASP A 137 11.22 22.01 -9.57
N LYS A 138 12.36 21.70 -8.94
CA LYS A 138 13.29 20.68 -9.45
C LYS A 138 12.68 19.28 -9.43
N VAL A 139 11.89 18.96 -8.41
CA VAL A 139 11.15 17.69 -8.33
C VAL A 139 10.10 17.60 -9.45
N ALA A 140 9.28 18.65 -9.61
CA ALA A 140 8.28 18.70 -10.68
C ALA A 140 8.94 18.58 -12.07
N GLU A 141 10.06 19.28 -12.30
CA GLU A 141 10.83 19.17 -13.56
C GLU A 141 11.34 17.73 -13.80
N SER A 142 11.84 17.08 -12.74
CA SER A 142 12.35 15.69 -12.84
C SER A 142 11.29 14.67 -13.22
N PHE A 143 10.01 14.96 -12.97
CA PHE A 143 8.90 14.11 -13.36
C PHE A 143 8.48 14.24 -14.83
N LYS A 144 8.92 15.26 -15.57
CA LYS A 144 8.55 15.40 -16.99
C LYS A 144 8.90 14.18 -17.82
N LYS A 145 10.14 13.69 -17.67
CA LYS A 145 10.55 12.49 -18.40
C LYS A 145 9.77 11.25 -17.95
N VAL A 146 9.51 11.12 -16.66
CA VAL A 146 8.67 10.01 -16.13
C VAL A 146 7.29 10.07 -16.77
N ALA A 147 6.66 11.25 -16.80
CA ALA A 147 5.33 11.44 -17.40
C ALA A 147 5.32 11.08 -18.89
N GLU A 148 6.31 11.53 -19.66
CA GLU A 148 6.45 11.19 -21.09
C GLU A 148 6.59 9.69 -21.31
N ASP A 149 7.48 9.01 -20.55
CA ASP A 149 7.74 7.58 -20.73
C ASP A 149 6.51 6.75 -20.34
N HIS A 150 5.82 7.11 -19.25
CA HIS A 150 4.61 6.43 -18.81
C HIS A 150 3.42 6.68 -19.76
N ALA A 151 3.26 7.90 -20.28
CA ALA A 151 2.22 8.22 -21.27
C ALA A 151 2.40 7.41 -22.56
N LYS A 152 3.64 7.26 -23.07
CA LYS A 152 3.94 6.40 -24.23
C LYS A 152 3.52 4.95 -24.02
N GLN A 153 3.57 4.49 -22.77
CA GLN A 153 3.13 3.14 -22.41
C GLN A 153 1.63 3.08 -22.06
N GLY A 154 0.89 4.19 -22.08
CA GLY A 154 -0.53 4.23 -21.74
C GLY A 154 -0.79 3.84 -20.29
N ILE A 155 0.08 4.24 -19.36
CA ILE A 155 -0.14 4.12 -17.92
C ILE A 155 -1.14 5.18 -17.48
N GLU A 156 -2.15 4.78 -16.70
CA GLU A 156 -3.23 5.68 -16.27
C GLU A 156 -2.84 6.48 -15.01
N TYR A 157 -2.06 5.87 -14.11
CA TYR A 157 -1.69 6.43 -12.81
C TYR A 157 -0.19 6.34 -12.56
N VAL A 158 0.38 7.41 -12.01
CA VAL A 158 1.71 7.39 -11.39
C VAL A 158 1.56 7.81 -9.94
N ILE A 159 2.02 6.97 -9.03
CA ILE A 159 1.88 7.15 -7.59
C ILE A 159 3.26 7.39 -6.97
N HIS A 160 3.39 8.46 -6.20
CA HIS A 160 4.57 8.73 -5.39
C HIS A 160 4.44 8.03 -4.04
N PRO A 161 5.29 7.01 -3.72
CA PRO A 161 5.04 6.14 -2.58
C PRO A 161 5.71 6.57 -1.27
N MET A 162 6.49 7.67 -1.26
CA MET A 162 7.35 7.97 -0.11
C MET A 162 7.11 9.37 0.44
N LEU A 163 6.88 9.46 1.75
CA LEU A 163 6.89 10.71 2.48
C LEU A 163 8.33 11.18 2.71
N ALA A 164 8.61 12.47 2.48
CA ALA A 164 9.84 13.08 2.95
C ALA A 164 9.80 13.26 4.48
N TYR A 165 10.96 13.45 5.12
CA TYR A 165 10.98 13.82 6.52
C TYR A 165 10.49 15.27 6.70
N LEU A 166 9.37 15.43 7.41
CA LEU A 166 8.68 16.70 7.66
C LEU A 166 8.79 17.06 9.15
N LYS A 167 9.20 18.28 9.49
CA LYS A 167 9.36 18.72 10.88
C LYS A 167 8.14 19.44 11.43
N ASN A 168 7.39 20.13 10.57
CA ASN A 168 6.32 21.01 10.99
C ASN A 168 5.23 21.10 9.90
N GLU A 169 4.12 21.79 10.20
CA GLU A 169 3.01 21.98 9.26
C GLU A 169 3.42 22.70 7.97
N ASP A 170 4.40 23.61 8.05
CA ASP A 170 4.87 24.37 6.89
C ASP A 170 5.61 23.45 5.90
N ASP A 171 6.38 22.48 6.42
CA ASP A 171 6.97 21.43 5.59
C ASP A 171 5.89 20.57 4.92
N VAL A 172 4.80 20.21 5.64
CA VAL A 172 3.68 19.45 5.05
C VAL A 172 3.01 20.23 3.93
N LYS A 173 2.76 21.53 4.13
CA LYS A 173 2.20 22.41 3.09
C LYS A 173 3.14 22.53 1.88
N GLY A 174 4.44 22.62 2.12
CA GLY A 174 5.42 22.61 1.04
C GLY A 174 5.47 21.29 0.29
N PHE A 175 5.37 20.17 0.99
CA PHE A 175 5.29 18.85 0.35
C PHE A 175 4.00 18.71 -0.46
N ALA A 176 2.87 19.21 0.04
CA ALA A 176 1.61 19.27 -0.71
C ALA A 176 1.73 20.15 -1.97
N GLU A 177 2.43 21.29 -1.89
CA GLU A 177 2.75 22.12 -3.06
C GLU A 177 3.58 21.37 -4.10
N MET A 178 4.59 20.61 -3.66
CA MET A 178 5.39 19.74 -4.53
C MET A 178 4.50 18.69 -5.23
N LEU A 179 3.59 18.04 -4.49
CA LEU A 179 2.65 17.08 -5.07
C LEU A 179 1.73 17.76 -6.11
N ASN A 180 1.21 18.95 -5.83
CA ASN A 180 0.38 19.73 -6.76
C ASN A 180 1.12 20.01 -8.06
N LYS A 181 2.33 20.57 -7.99
CA LYS A 181 3.15 20.88 -9.18
C LYS A 181 3.51 19.61 -9.97
N SER A 182 3.81 18.53 -9.27
CA SER A 182 4.05 17.22 -9.92
C SER A 182 2.78 16.73 -10.61
N GLY A 183 1.64 16.85 -9.96
CA GLY A 183 0.34 16.49 -10.52
C GLY A 183 0.00 17.26 -11.81
N GLU A 184 0.36 18.55 -11.88
CA GLU A 184 0.21 19.36 -13.10
C GLU A 184 1.03 18.79 -14.27
N VAL A 185 2.27 18.33 -14.01
CA VAL A 185 3.13 17.70 -15.03
C VAL A 185 2.48 16.42 -15.57
N PHE A 186 2.01 15.54 -14.69
CA PHE A 186 1.37 14.29 -15.12
C PHE A 186 0.02 14.54 -15.82
N LYS A 187 -0.77 15.48 -15.32
CA LYS A 187 -2.04 15.87 -15.94
C LYS A 187 -1.85 16.39 -17.37
N ALA A 188 -0.80 17.17 -17.61
CA ALA A 188 -0.43 17.62 -18.95
C ALA A 188 -0.10 16.46 -19.91
N ALA A 189 0.39 15.34 -19.37
CA ALA A 189 0.65 14.10 -20.12
C ALA A 189 -0.55 13.14 -20.18
N GLY A 190 -1.71 13.52 -19.63
CA GLY A 190 -2.91 12.69 -19.59
C GLY A 190 -2.90 11.58 -18.52
N ILE A 191 -2.02 11.68 -17.52
CA ILE A 191 -1.86 10.71 -16.43
C ILE A 191 -2.41 11.32 -15.14
N LYS A 192 -3.05 10.53 -14.30
CA LYS A 192 -3.40 10.91 -12.94
C LYS A 192 -2.20 10.69 -12.01
N PHE A 193 -1.85 11.71 -11.24
CA PHE A 193 -0.80 11.61 -10.24
C PHE A 193 -1.40 11.39 -8.85
N GLY A 194 -0.75 10.58 -8.03
CA GLY A 194 -1.22 10.30 -6.69
C GLY A 194 -0.10 10.11 -5.67
N PHE A 195 -0.53 10.00 -4.43
CA PHE A 195 0.33 9.74 -3.29
C PHE A 195 -0.15 8.49 -2.54
N HIS A 196 0.79 7.63 -2.17
CA HIS A 196 0.54 6.42 -1.37
C HIS A 196 0.99 6.64 0.07
N ASN A 197 0.18 6.20 1.02
CA ASN A 197 0.51 6.34 2.44
C ASN A 197 1.12 5.08 3.06
N HIS A 198 1.97 5.32 4.04
CA HIS A 198 2.33 4.38 5.09
C HIS A 198 1.66 4.79 6.41
N ASN A 199 2.15 4.27 7.54
CA ASN A 199 1.64 4.68 8.85
C ASN A 199 2.16 6.06 9.30
N MET A 200 3.26 6.54 8.72
CA MET A 200 3.89 7.81 9.09
C MET A 200 2.98 9.03 8.84
N GLU A 201 2.13 8.98 7.83
CA GLU A 201 1.19 10.03 7.45
C GLU A 201 0.09 10.24 8.50
N PHE A 202 -0.11 9.27 9.38
CA PHE A 202 -1.05 9.36 10.50
C PHE A 202 -0.44 9.93 11.80
N ALA A 203 0.83 10.38 11.72
CA ALA A 203 1.45 11.14 12.80
C ALA A 203 0.79 12.51 12.98
N ARG A 204 0.78 13.01 14.22
CA ARG A 204 0.19 14.30 14.60
C ARG A 204 1.24 15.28 15.12
N MET A 205 1.02 16.57 14.85
CA MET A 205 1.79 17.66 15.45
C MET A 205 1.27 17.90 16.86
N VAL A 206 1.97 17.36 17.85
CA VAL A 206 1.56 17.48 19.26
C VAL A 206 2.09 18.79 19.84
N LYS A 207 1.21 19.58 20.45
CA LYS A 207 1.59 20.87 21.05
C LYS A 207 2.66 20.70 22.13
N GLY A 208 3.74 21.47 22.02
CA GLY A 208 4.87 21.45 22.96
C GLY A 208 5.86 20.31 22.75
N VAL A 209 5.68 19.54 21.68
CA VAL A 209 6.62 18.50 21.24
C VAL A 209 7.21 18.90 19.90
N ASP A 210 8.52 18.71 19.73
CA ASP A 210 9.19 18.98 18.46
C ASP A 210 8.85 17.86 17.45
N GLY A 211 8.37 18.29 16.27
CA GLY A 211 7.99 17.40 15.17
C GLY A 211 6.67 16.65 15.34
N PHE A 212 6.42 15.73 14.43
CA PHE A 212 5.22 14.86 14.42
C PHE A 212 5.44 13.61 15.27
N ARG A 213 4.36 13.12 15.89
CA ARG A 213 4.34 11.91 16.71
C ARG A 213 3.35 10.90 16.15
N LEU A 214 3.80 9.67 15.97
CA LEU A 214 2.92 8.55 15.69
C LEU A 214 2.13 8.15 16.93
N PRO A 215 0.84 7.86 16.79
CA PRO A 215 0.09 7.23 17.88
C PRO A 215 0.67 5.83 18.18
N THR A 216 0.68 5.47 19.44
CA THR A 216 1.04 4.12 19.87
C THR A 216 0.00 3.57 20.83
N VAL A 217 0.04 2.26 21.11
CA VAL A 217 -0.87 1.62 22.08
C VAL A 217 -0.76 2.27 23.48
N LEU A 218 0.45 2.75 23.83
CA LEU A 218 0.70 3.39 25.13
C LEU A 218 0.49 4.90 25.11
N THR A 219 0.52 5.53 23.96
CA THR A 219 0.34 6.97 23.75
C THR A 219 -0.61 7.20 22.58
N PRO A 220 -1.92 6.93 22.77
CA PRO A 220 -2.92 7.21 21.74
C PRO A 220 -3.01 8.73 21.54
N LEU A 221 -3.17 9.14 20.30
CA LEU A 221 -3.31 10.55 19.91
C LEU A 221 -4.70 10.77 19.28
N THR A 222 -5.29 11.93 19.56
CA THR A 222 -6.60 12.35 19.09
C THR A 222 -6.51 13.64 18.26
N PRO A 223 -7.54 14.06 17.55
CA PRO A 223 -7.57 15.36 16.89
C PRO A 223 -7.32 16.56 17.83
N ALA A 224 -7.62 16.43 19.12
CA ALA A 224 -7.35 17.48 20.11
C ALA A 224 -5.84 17.69 20.39
N ASP A 225 -5.02 16.69 20.11
CA ASP A 225 -3.56 16.78 20.32
C ASP A 225 -2.87 17.58 19.22
N GLY A 226 -3.46 17.62 18.01
CA GLY A 226 -2.94 18.41 16.91
C GLY A 226 -3.30 17.84 15.53
N PRO A 227 -2.98 18.58 14.44
CA PRO A 227 -3.28 18.16 13.08
C PRO A 227 -2.47 16.92 12.69
N MET A 228 -3.07 16.11 11.82
CA MET A 228 -2.45 14.91 11.25
C MET A 228 -1.83 15.22 9.89
N ILE A 229 -0.70 14.62 9.56
CA ILE A 229 -0.04 14.84 8.26
C ILE A 229 -0.98 14.48 7.11
N MET A 230 -1.65 13.33 7.16
CA MET A 230 -2.55 12.88 6.08
C MET A 230 -3.71 13.84 5.82
N ASP A 231 -4.33 14.40 6.89
CA ASP A 231 -5.36 15.43 6.73
C ASP A 231 -4.77 16.68 6.09
N LEU A 232 -3.62 17.16 6.57
CA LEU A 232 -2.95 18.32 6.01
C LEU A 232 -2.58 18.11 4.52
N LEU A 233 -2.10 16.93 4.14
CA LEU A 233 -1.80 16.62 2.74
C LEU A 233 -3.06 16.65 1.87
N MET A 234 -4.14 15.98 2.30
CA MET A 234 -5.39 15.97 1.56
C MET A 234 -6.04 17.35 1.44
N ASP A 235 -5.94 18.17 2.50
CA ASP A 235 -6.56 19.49 2.54
C ASP A 235 -5.75 20.56 1.78
N ASN A 236 -4.44 20.36 1.58
CA ASN A 236 -3.56 21.29 0.86
C ASN A 236 -3.18 20.82 -0.56
N THR A 237 -3.74 19.70 -1.05
CA THR A 237 -3.57 19.24 -2.43
C THR A 237 -4.83 19.42 -3.23
N ASP A 238 -4.69 19.90 -4.48
CA ASP A 238 -5.80 20.06 -5.42
C ASP A 238 -6.28 18.67 -5.91
N PRO A 239 -7.55 18.30 -5.72
CA PRO A 239 -8.10 17.04 -6.21
C PRO A 239 -8.07 16.90 -7.75
N ALA A 240 -7.92 18.01 -8.49
CA ALA A 240 -7.73 17.97 -9.93
C ALA A 240 -6.33 17.54 -10.36
N ASN A 241 -5.35 17.61 -9.46
CA ASN A 241 -3.94 17.31 -9.73
C ASN A 241 -3.44 16.09 -8.96
N VAL A 242 -3.98 15.83 -7.75
CA VAL A 242 -3.48 14.79 -6.86
C VAL A 242 -4.61 13.91 -6.34
N CYS A 243 -4.52 12.61 -6.57
CA CYS A 243 -5.34 11.59 -5.90
C CYS A 243 -4.54 10.86 -4.82
N PHE A 244 -5.20 9.93 -4.12
CA PHE A 244 -4.55 9.10 -3.10
C PHE A 244 -4.79 7.62 -3.38
N GLU A 245 -3.74 6.86 -3.22
CA GLU A 245 -3.78 5.41 -3.08
C GLU A 245 -3.66 5.08 -1.60
N MET A 246 -4.72 4.55 -1.02
CA MET A 246 -4.72 4.26 0.41
C MET A 246 -4.25 2.83 0.67
N ASP A 247 -3.15 2.69 1.41
CA ASP A 247 -2.77 1.41 1.99
C ASP A 247 -3.58 1.17 3.26
N ILE A 248 -4.44 0.15 3.21
CA ILE A 248 -5.37 -0.14 4.29
C ILE A 248 -4.68 -0.73 5.53
N TYR A 249 -3.59 -1.48 5.37
CA TYR A 249 -2.82 -2.03 6.47
C TYR A 249 -2.06 -0.93 7.22
N TRP A 250 -1.34 -0.09 6.48
CA TRP A 250 -0.64 1.03 7.10
C TRP A 250 -1.59 2.04 7.73
N THR A 251 -2.80 2.19 7.20
CA THR A 251 -3.86 3.00 7.84
C THR A 251 -4.22 2.43 9.21
N VAL A 252 -4.42 1.11 9.33
CA VAL A 252 -4.69 0.44 10.62
C VAL A 252 -3.48 0.53 11.56
N MET A 253 -2.25 0.37 11.03
CA MET A 253 -1.03 0.55 11.82
C MET A 253 -0.85 1.99 12.33
N GLY A 254 -1.37 2.98 11.59
CA GLY A 254 -1.49 4.37 12.01
C GLY A 254 -2.65 4.62 12.99
N GLN A 255 -3.29 3.57 13.51
CA GLN A 255 -4.46 3.62 14.43
C GLN A 255 -5.66 4.36 13.83
N GLN A 256 -5.87 4.20 12.54
CA GLN A 256 -7.01 4.77 11.82
C GLN A 256 -7.89 3.65 11.26
N ASP A 257 -9.18 3.95 11.10
CA ASP A 257 -10.13 3.04 10.45
C ASP A 257 -10.23 3.35 8.94
N PRO A 258 -9.80 2.42 8.05
CA PRO A 258 -9.89 2.63 6.60
C PRO A 258 -11.30 2.91 6.11
N VAL A 259 -12.34 2.35 6.75
CA VAL A 259 -13.74 2.58 6.36
C VAL A 259 -14.14 4.03 6.60
N VAL A 260 -13.69 4.62 7.71
CA VAL A 260 -13.94 6.04 8.01
C VAL A 260 -13.25 6.94 6.98
N TRP A 261 -12.02 6.65 6.62
CA TRP A 261 -11.30 7.39 5.58
C TRP A 261 -11.98 7.28 4.22
N LEU A 262 -12.39 6.08 3.80
CA LEU A 262 -13.12 5.85 2.57
C LEU A 262 -14.47 6.59 2.52
N LYS A 263 -15.16 6.75 3.65
CA LYS A 263 -16.39 7.54 3.74
C LYS A 263 -16.11 9.04 3.65
N ASN A 264 -15.18 9.53 4.45
CA ASN A 264 -14.97 10.97 4.61
C ASN A 264 -14.16 11.60 3.47
N ARG A 265 -13.32 10.81 2.79
CA ARG A 265 -12.40 11.24 1.72
C ARG A 265 -12.66 10.50 0.39
N ALA A 266 -13.90 10.06 0.15
CA ALA A 266 -14.30 9.24 -1.00
C ALA A 266 -13.86 9.80 -2.37
N ASN A 267 -13.86 11.13 -2.53
CA ASN A 267 -13.48 11.84 -3.74
C ASN A 267 -11.96 12.03 -3.90
N ARG A 268 -11.17 11.66 -2.88
CA ARG A 268 -9.71 11.80 -2.90
C ARG A 268 -9.02 10.44 -3.10
N ILE A 269 -9.62 9.34 -2.61
CA ILE A 269 -9.05 7.98 -2.65
C ILE A 269 -9.51 7.27 -3.91
N GLU A 270 -8.58 7.00 -4.83
CA GLU A 270 -8.86 6.39 -6.15
C GLU A 270 -8.62 4.88 -6.17
N MET A 271 -7.67 4.39 -5.38
CA MET A 271 -7.28 2.98 -5.37
C MET A 271 -6.81 2.56 -3.99
N LEU A 272 -6.69 1.25 -3.76
CA LEU A 272 -6.20 0.69 -2.50
C LEU A 272 -5.02 -0.24 -2.72
N HIS A 273 -4.01 -0.11 -1.87
CA HIS A 273 -3.16 -1.22 -1.51
C HIS A 273 -3.87 -2.09 -0.48
N VAL A 274 -4.08 -3.34 -0.86
CA VAL A 274 -4.71 -4.34 -0.02
C VAL A 274 -3.59 -5.17 0.59
N LYS A 275 -3.30 -4.88 1.83
CA LYS A 275 -2.19 -5.45 2.60
C LYS A 275 -2.72 -6.03 3.91
N ASP A 276 -2.14 -7.12 4.31
CA ASP A 276 -2.10 -7.66 5.66
C ASP A 276 -0.63 -7.98 5.92
N PHE A 277 -0.22 -8.35 7.09
CA PHE A 277 1.21 -8.41 7.41
C PHE A 277 2.05 -9.18 6.36
N VAL A 278 1.78 -10.45 6.15
CA VAL A 278 2.54 -11.31 5.24
C VAL A 278 1.66 -11.99 4.18
N VAL A 279 0.48 -12.44 4.57
CA VAL A 279 -0.50 -13.11 3.71
C VAL A 279 -1.85 -12.48 4.00
N LEU A 280 -2.59 -12.10 2.96
CA LEU A 280 -3.91 -11.49 3.11
C LEU A 280 -4.85 -12.40 3.90
N GLY A 281 -5.51 -11.85 4.91
CA GLY A 281 -6.45 -12.56 5.77
C GLY A 281 -5.82 -13.38 6.90
N ALA A 282 -4.48 -13.45 6.99
CA ALA A 282 -3.80 -14.29 7.98
C ALA A 282 -3.76 -13.66 9.38
N SER A 283 -3.70 -12.33 9.50
CA SER A 283 -3.59 -11.66 10.80
C SER A 283 -4.89 -11.63 11.59
N GLY A 284 -6.04 -11.65 10.90
CA GLY A 284 -7.35 -11.41 11.51
C GLY A 284 -7.59 -9.96 11.96
N ALA A 285 -6.63 -9.05 11.75
CA ALA A 285 -6.74 -7.65 12.17
C ALA A 285 -7.50 -6.77 11.16
N MET A 286 -7.61 -7.21 9.90
CA MET A 286 -8.16 -6.42 8.81
C MET A 286 -9.64 -6.71 8.55
N ASN A 287 -10.49 -5.68 8.59
CA ASN A 287 -11.91 -5.81 8.26
C ASN A 287 -12.14 -5.66 6.74
N PHE A 288 -11.56 -6.59 5.96
CA PHE A 288 -11.60 -6.54 4.50
C PHE A 288 -13.02 -6.38 3.93
N LYS A 289 -14.01 -7.08 4.52
CA LYS A 289 -15.39 -7.02 4.04
C LYS A 289 -15.91 -5.58 4.02
N ASN A 290 -15.87 -4.90 5.16
CA ASN A 290 -16.41 -3.54 5.26
C ASN A 290 -15.58 -2.52 4.45
N ILE A 291 -14.27 -2.73 4.36
CA ILE A 291 -13.37 -1.88 3.56
C ILE A 291 -13.74 -2.00 2.07
N PHE A 292 -13.86 -3.21 1.53
CA PHE A 292 -14.18 -3.43 0.12
C PHE A 292 -15.59 -2.98 -0.23
N GLU A 293 -16.58 -3.28 0.61
CA GLU A 293 -17.95 -2.81 0.41
C GLU A 293 -18.01 -1.28 0.33
N GLN A 294 -17.30 -0.57 1.20
CA GLN A 294 -17.24 0.90 1.15
C GLN A 294 -16.48 1.40 -0.08
N PHE A 295 -15.37 0.76 -0.45
CA PHE A 295 -14.58 1.13 -1.62
C PHE A 295 -15.41 1.00 -2.92
N TYR A 296 -16.14 -0.10 -3.07
CA TYR A 296 -17.03 -0.29 -4.21
C TYR A 296 -18.24 0.65 -4.18
N ALA A 297 -18.76 1.00 -3.00
CA ALA A 297 -19.83 2.00 -2.87
C ALA A 297 -19.37 3.39 -3.34
N ASN A 298 -18.08 3.70 -3.23
CA ASN A 298 -17.48 4.92 -3.77
C ASN A 298 -17.27 4.87 -5.31
N GLY A 299 -17.64 3.77 -5.99
CA GLY A 299 -17.48 3.62 -7.44
C GLY A 299 -16.04 3.36 -7.90
N LYS A 300 -15.15 2.96 -7.00
CA LYS A 300 -13.73 2.71 -7.30
C LYS A 300 -13.48 1.25 -7.69
N LYS A 301 -12.37 1.00 -8.42
CA LYS A 301 -12.14 -0.30 -9.05
C LYS A 301 -10.77 -0.94 -8.83
N TYR A 302 -9.71 -0.16 -8.56
CA TYR A 302 -8.35 -0.68 -8.49
C TYR A 302 -7.97 -1.09 -7.06
N LEU A 303 -7.65 -2.35 -6.91
CA LEU A 303 -7.23 -3.01 -5.67
C LEU A 303 -5.94 -3.77 -5.95
N PHE A 304 -4.84 -3.42 -5.33
CA PHE A 304 -3.55 -4.08 -5.51
C PHE A 304 -3.16 -4.85 -4.26
N ALA A 305 -3.00 -6.18 -4.38
CA ALA A 305 -2.41 -6.97 -3.30
C ALA A 305 -0.95 -6.58 -3.10
N GLU A 306 -0.56 -6.38 -1.87
CA GLU A 306 0.84 -6.14 -1.51
C GLU A 306 1.24 -6.90 -0.23
N ILE A 307 2.47 -7.40 -0.20
CA ILE A 307 3.10 -8.01 0.97
C ILE A 307 4.49 -7.39 1.18
N GLU A 308 4.94 -7.30 2.45
CA GLU A 308 6.21 -6.65 2.82
C GLU A 308 7.41 -7.59 2.87
N ASP A 309 7.19 -8.90 2.88
CA ASP A 309 8.28 -9.85 3.05
C ASP A 309 8.96 -10.20 1.73
N ILE A 310 9.76 -9.27 1.23
CA ILE A 310 10.41 -9.35 -0.09
C ILE A 310 11.72 -10.16 -0.13
N ASP A 311 12.21 -10.61 1.03
CA ASP A 311 13.54 -11.26 1.13
C ASP A 311 13.49 -12.75 1.54
N SER A 312 12.30 -13.30 1.75
CA SER A 312 12.18 -14.68 2.29
C SER A 312 12.35 -15.79 1.26
N GLY A 313 12.37 -15.48 -0.05
CA GLY A 313 12.30 -16.48 -1.12
C GLY A 313 10.98 -17.26 -1.15
N LYS A 314 9.89 -16.68 -0.63
CA LYS A 314 8.54 -17.28 -0.56
C LYS A 314 7.44 -16.36 -1.10
N GLN A 315 7.81 -15.28 -1.78
CA GLN A 315 6.90 -14.21 -2.19
C GLN A 315 5.78 -14.74 -3.07
N PHE A 316 6.11 -15.54 -4.09
CA PHE A 316 5.09 -16.14 -4.94
C PHE A 316 4.14 -17.07 -4.18
N ALA A 317 4.67 -17.89 -3.27
CA ALA A 317 3.84 -18.80 -2.46
C ALA A 317 2.88 -18.02 -1.55
N ARG A 318 3.36 -16.96 -0.90
CA ARG A 318 2.55 -16.07 -0.06
C ARG A 318 1.51 -15.30 -0.85
N MET A 319 1.87 -14.86 -2.05
CA MET A 319 0.94 -14.19 -2.93
C MET A 319 -0.14 -15.14 -3.46
N GLU A 320 0.23 -16.39 -3.74
CA GLU A 320 -0.74 -17.45 -4.10
C GLU A 320 -1.73 -17.71 -2.95
N ASP A 321 -1.25 -17.82 -1.70
CA ASP A 321 -2.13 -17.99 -0.54
C ASP A 321 -3.00 -16.74 -0.30
N SER A 322 -2.47 -15.55 -0.52
CA SER A 322 -3.23 -14.31 -0.49
C SER A 322 -4.36 -14.29 -1.53
N MET A 323 -4.09 -14.76 -2.75
CA MET A 323 -5.12 -14.84 -3.80
C MET A 323 -6.15 -15.93 -3.54
N LYS A 324 -5.78 -17.06 -2.94
CA LYS A 324 -6.75 -18.07 -2.47
C LYS A 324 -7.72 -17.46 -1.45
N PHE A 325 -7.21 -16.65 -0.50
CA PHE A 325 -8.06 -15.91 0.41
C PHE A 325 -9.00 -14.97 -0.33
N ILE A 326 -8.50 -14.09 -1.21
CA ILE A 326 -9.28 -13.10 -1.96
C ILE A 326 -10.37 -13.78 -2.81
N THR A 327 -10.03 -14.83 -3.54
CA THR A 327 -10.97 -15.52 -4.43
C THR A 327 -12.08 -16.27 -3.68
N SER A 328 -11.81 -16.68 -2.44
CA SER A 328 -12.81 -17.30 -1.56
C SER A 328 -13.83 -16.30 -0.99
N GLN A 329 -13.56 -14.99 -1.05
CA GLN A 329 -14.42 -13.98 -0.44
C GLN A 329 -15.57 -13.57 -1.37
N THR A 330 -16.81 -13.70 -0.90
CA THR A 330 -18.02 -13.34 -1.67
C THR A 330 -18.17 -11.82 -1.87
N TYR A 331 -17.58 -11.00 -1.01
CA TYR A 331 -17.65 -9.54 -1.07
C TYR A 331 -16.60 -8.91 -2.01
N VAL A 332 -15.66 -9.67 -2.53
CA VAL A 332 -14.73 -9.20 -3.58
C VAL A 332 -15.40 -9.35 -4.95
N LYS A 333 -15.36 -8.28 -5.76
CA LYS A 333 -15.99 -8.23 -7.10
C LYS A 333 -15.00 -8.53 -8.20
#